data_dd23f752a36b939e50f221833ca0c025
#
_entry.id   dd23f752a36b939e50f221833ca0c025
#
_cell.length_a   1.000
_cell.length_b   1.000
_cell.length_c   1.000
_cell.angle_alpha   90.00
_cell.angle_beta   90.00
_cell.angle_gamma   90.00
#
_symmetry.space_group_name_H-M   'P 1'
#
loop_
_entity.id
_entity.type
_entity.pdbx_description
1 polymer ?
#
loop_
_entity_poly.entity_id
_entity_poly.type
_entity_poly.pdbx_seq_one_letter_code
_entity_poly.pdbx_strand_id
1 'polypeptide(L)'
;MYSIKYVSTVTGIGVHTLRAWECRYDIIKPVRSEKGRRTYSEEELSLLKIISELVHLGEPIGTLAKLKPSELTEKWDTLQDMKSLKGTKYERFEYSLIVLRTALSVSNKEVIVHELTTLQSEMDARNFTINNFIEDFAIPFHNHLSKADYNDPEKGSLLRLSYMLLTQLLRQGLAMSVDQFNDLGKKNPVLIGSAGTIRGEIDGLICTIRSYLQGIEAIYIGSRLSQDVITEFVANLGAEKVIITDRKSPFKQKLNVCEVFDKLNSNEFAGIQWAVLLSESQTTAWPCCVPHKANLKTYNSFESLDQFLKVS
;
A
#
# COMPACT_ATOMS: atom_id res chain seq x y z
N MET A 1 2.38 -25.58 36.79
CA MET A 1 1.27 -26.32 36.10
C MET A 1 0.00 -25.49 36.16
N TYR A 2 -0.59 -25.12 35.01
CA TYR A 2 -1.69 -24.18 34.85
C TYR A 2 -2.97 -24.87 34.37
N SER A 3 -4.14 -24.40 34.81
CA SER A 3 -5.42 -24.93 34.33
C SER A 3 -5.76 -24.35 32.94
N ILE A 4 -6.57 -25.07 32.16
CA ILE A 4 -7.03 -24.61 30.84
C ILE A 4 -7.73 -23.24 30.89
N LYS A 5 -8.45 -22.93 31.98
CA LYS A 5 -9.08 -21.60 32.15
C LYS A 5 -8.02 -20.51 32.30
N TYR A 6 -6.99 -20.75 33.10
CA TYR A 6 -5.88 -19.81 33.28
C TYR A 6 -5.15 -19.57 31.94
N VAL A 7 -4.80 -20.66 31.23
CA VAL A 7 -4.18 -20.57 29.91
C VAL A 7 -5.03 -19.76 28.94
N SER A 8 -6.34 -20.04 28.89
CA SER A 8 -7.27 -19.28 28.04
C SER A 8 -7.29 -17.78 28.37
N THR A 9 -7.28 -17.42 29.66
CA THR A 9 -7.28 -16.03 30.09
C THR A 9 -5.97 -15.32 29.70
N VAL A 10 -4.84 -15.99 29.90
CA VAL A 10 -3.51 -15.41 29.67
C VAL A 10 -3.17 -15.30 28.18
N THR A 11 -3.60 -16.26 27.37
CA THR A 11 -3.31 -16.31 25.92
C THR A 11 -4.38 -15.66 25.05
N GLY A 12 -5.56 -15.36 25.62
CA GLY A 12 -6.72 -14.91 24.83
C GLY A 12 -7.38 -15.99 23.97
N ILE A 13 -6.80 -17.20 23.93
CA ILE A 13 -7.35 -18.31 23.13
C ILE A 13 -8.53 -18.95 23.86
N GLY A 14 -9.68 -19.04 23.19
CA GLY A 14 -10.86 -19.69 23.78
C GLY A 14 -10.61 -21.16 24.18
N VAL A 15 -11.20 -21.62 25.30
CA VAL A 15 -11.04 -22.99 25.80
C VAL A 15 -11.40 -24.06 24.75
N HIS A 16 -12.41 -23.78 23.92
CA HIS A 16 -12.81 -24.68 22.82
C HIS A 16 -11.75 -24.73 21.73
N THR A 17 -11.16 -23.59 21.41
CA THR A 17 -10.06 -23.47 20.42
C THR A 17 -8.82 -24.20 20.90
N LEU A 18 -8.43 -24.04 22.17
CA LEU A 18 -7.29 -24.78 22.74
C LEU A 18 -7.47 -26.31 22.62
N ARG A 19 -8.68 -26.81 22.90
CA ARG A 19 -9.00 -28.23 22.73
C ARG A 19 -8.98 -28.67 21.27
N ALA A 20 -9.47 -27.82 20.38
CA ALA A 20 -9.44 -28.11 18.94
C ALA A 20 -8.01 -28.14 18.41
N TRP A 21 -7.14 -27.25 18.87
CA TRP A 21 -5.72 -27.22 18.49
C TRP A 21 -4.95 -28.44 19.01
N GLU A 22 -5.20 -28.83 20.26
CA GLU A 22 -4.69 -30.07 20.83
C GLU A 22 -5.08 -31.29 19.97
N CYS A 23 -6.37 -31.41 19.62
CA CYS A 23 -6.88 -32.57 18.89
C CYS A 23 -6.51 -32.59 17.40
N ARG A 24 -6.47 -31.43 16.72
CA ARG A 24 -6.29 -31.36 15.28
C ARG A 24 -4.83 -31.25 14.86
N TYR A 25 -4.02 -30.58 15.66
CA TYR A 25 -2.68 -30.17 15.27
C TYR A 25 -1.58 -30.75 16.17
N ASP A 26 -1.95 -31.40 17.29
CA ASP A 26 -0.98 -32.00 18.25
C ASP A 26 0.10 -31.00 18.73
N ILE A 27 -0.24 -29.71 18.74
CA ILE A 27 0.69 -28.60 19.05
C ILE A 27 1.25 -28.71 20.48
N ILE A 28 0.41 -29.18 21.42
CA ILE A 28 0.71 -29.35 22.84
C ILE A 28 0.06 -30.61 23.35
N LYS A 29 0.72 -31.23 24.34
CA LYS A 29 0.26 -32.47 24.98
C LYS A 29 0.09 -32.27 26.48
N PRO A 30 -0.98 -31.55 26.92
CA PRO A 30 -1.15 -31.23 28.32
C PRO A 30 -1.28 -32.51 29.17
N VAL A 31 -0.58 -32.51 30.29
CA VAL A 31 -0.69 -33.60 31.27
C VAL A 31 -2.05 -33.56 31.94
N ARG A 32 -2.62 -34.70 32.27
CA ARG A 32 -3.85 -34.79 33.05
C ARG A 32 -3.53 -34.96 34.53
N SER A 33 -4.13 -34.12 35.37
CA SER A 33 -4.05 -34.27 36.82
C SER A 33 -4.73 -35.58 37.28
N GLU A 34 -4.51 -35.98 38.51
CA GLU A 34 -5.20 -37.13 39.12
C GLU A 34 -6.71 -37.08 39.02
N LYS A 35 -7.31 -35.87 38.94
CA LYS A 35 -8.73 -35.62 38.73
C LYS A 35 -9.14 -35.55 37.25
N GLY A 36 -8.28 -35.99 36.32
CA GLY A 36 -8.54 -36.05 34.88
C GLY A 36 -8.58 -34.71 34.18
N ARG A 37 -8.23 -33.58 34.85
CA ARG A 37 -8.21 -32.25 34.27
C ARG A 37 -6.91 -31.95 33.55
N ARG A 38 -6.97 -31.25 32.41
CA ARG A 38 -5.81 -30.77 31.65
C ARG A 38 -5.00 -29.77 32.46
N THR A 39 -3.71 -29.96 32.53
CA THR A 39 -2.72 -29.06 33.15
C THR A 39 -1.59 -28.81 32.18
N TYR A 40 -1.15 -27.57 32.10
CA TYR A 40 -0.15 -27.08 31.17
C TYR A 40 1.13 -26.69 31.94
N SER A 41 2.29 -26.97 31.36
CA SER A 41 3.58 -26.54 31.91
C SER A 41 3.81 -25.03 31.63
N GLU A 42 4.88 -24.47 32.20
CA GLU A 42 5.32 -23.10 31.92
C GLU A 42 5.76 -22.96 30.46
N GLU A 43 6.48 -23.97 29.95
CA GLU A 43 6.95 -24.01 28.58
C GLU A 43 5.76 -24.07 27.58
N GLU A 44 4.75 -24.90 27.87
CA GLU A 44 3.53 -24.98 27.06
C GLU A 44 2.73 -23.68 27.08
N LEU A 45 2.65 -23.00 28.23
CA LEU A 45 2.02 -21.70 28.34
C LEU A 45 2.78 -20.64 27.52
N SER A 46 4.11 -20.62 27.60
CA SER A 46 4.94 -19.70 26.84
C SER A 46 4.82 -19.94 25.33
N LEU A 47 4.82 -21.20 24.90
CA LEU A 47 4.62 -21.58 23.50
C LEU A 47 3.23 -21.17 23.00
N LEU A 48 2.18 -21.36 23.79
CA LEU A 48 0.83 -20.94 23.43
C LEU A 48 0.66 -19.42 23.36
N LYS A 49 1.40 -18.65 24.17
CA LYS A 49 1.46 -17.18 24.02
C LYS A 49 2.05 -16.80 22.67
N ILE A 50 3.20 -17.40 22.31
CA ILE A 50 3.87 -17.17 21.02
C ILE A 50 2.92 -17.51 19.87
N ILE A 51 2.31 -18.68 19.91
CA ILE A 51 1.36 -19.13 18.86
C ILE A 51 0.15 -18.19 18.78
N SER A 52 -0.41 -17.76 19.93
CA SER A 52 -1.54 -16.82 19.96
C SER A 52 -1.21 -15.53 19.25
N GLU A 53 -0.06 -14.94 19.54
CA GLU A 53 0.40 -13.71 18.93
C GLU A 53 0.67 -13.88 17.42
N LEU A 54 1.30 -15.00 17.02
CA LEU A 54 1.53 -15.29 15.61
C LEU A 54 0.21 -15.49 14.83
N VAL A 55 -0.79 -16.13 15.45
CA VAL A 55 -2.13 -16.27 14.87
C VAL A 55 -2.84 -14.91 14.78
N HIS A 56 -2.70 -14.04 15.80
CA HIS A 56 -3.23 -12.66 15.74
C HIS A 56 -2.55 -11.82 14.64
N LEU A 57 -1.31 -12.13 14.31
CA LEU A 57 -0.59 -11.53 13.17
C LEU A 57 -0.95 -12.16 11.82
N GLY A 58 -1.89 -13.12 11.79
CA GLY A 58 -2.42 -13.72 10.57
C GLY A 58 -1.77 -15.03 10.14
N GLU A 59 -0.85 -15.58 10.94
CA GLU A 59 -0.25 -16.87 10.62
C GLU A 59 -1.26 -18.01 10.80
N PRO A 60 -1.46 -18.88 9.79
CA PRO A 60 -2.36 -20.01 9.92
C PRO A 60 -1.87 -21.01 10.96
N ILE A 61 -2.73 -21.39 11.90
CA ILE A 61 -2.39 -22.36 12.93
C ILE A 61 -1.85 -23.69 12.37
N GLY A 62 -2.37 -24.13 11.22
CA GLY A 62 -1.90 -25.35 10.55
C GLY A 62 -0.47 -25.26 10.02
N THR A 63 0.05 -24.05 9.77
CA THR A 63 1.44 -23.80 9.41
C THR A 63 2.31 -23.78 10.65
N LEU A 64 1.88 -23.07 11.69
CA LEU A 64 2.60 -22.96 12.97
C LEU A 64 2.74 -24.32 13.65
N ALA A 65 1.74 -25.18 13.55
CA ALA A 65 1.74 -26.51 14.13
C ALA A 65 2.80 -27.47 13.54
N LYS A 66 3.33 -27.16 12.37
CA LYS A 66 4.40 -27.97 11.72
C LYS A 66 5.79 -27.52 12.14
N LEU A 67 5.92 -26.39 12.78
CA LEU A 67 7.18 -25.83 13.23
C LEU A 67 7.58 -26.43 14.60
N LYS A 68 8.87 -26.57 14.81
CA LYS A 68 9.40 -26.94 16.12
C LYS A 68 9.29 -25.76 17.10
N PRO A 69 9.25 -26.01 18.41
CA PRO A 69 9.24 -24.94 19.40
C PRO A 69 10.35 -23.90 19.23
N SER A 70 11.56 -24.32 18.85
CA SER A 70 12.69 -23.44 18.56
C SER A 70 12.44 -22.53 17.36
N GLU A 71 11.84 -23.07 16.28
CA GLU A 71 11.50 -22.30 15.07
C GLU A 71 10.37 -21.30 15.34
N LEU A 72 9.41 -21.66 16.20
CA LEU A 72 8.36 -20.74 16.66
C LEU A 72 8.95 -19.61 17.51
N THR A 73 9.89 -19.92 18.39
CA THR A 73 10.58 -18.90 19.21
C THR A 73 11.43 -17.99 18.33
N GLU A 74 12.23 -18.54 17.41
CA GLU A 74 13.05 -17.74 16.48
C GLU A 74 12.16 -16.80 15.62
N LYS A 75 11.04 -17.32 15.12
CA LYS A 75 10.06 -16.51 14.37
C LYS A 75 9.45 -15.42 15.26
N TRP A 76 9.17 -15.72 16.50
CA TRP A 76 8.66 -14.77 17.49
C TRP A 76 9.71 -13.72 17.87
N ASP A 77 10.95 -14.13 18.12
CA ASP A 77 12.05 -13.23 18.46
C ASP A 77 12.31 -12.26 17.31
N THR A 78 12.33 -12.76 16.08
CA THR A 78 12.42 -11.91 14.88
C THR A 78 11.29 -10.86 14.85
N LEU A 79 10.06 -11.24 15.20
CA LEU A 79 8.93 -10.32 15.27
C LEU A 79 8.99 -9.38 16.50
N GLN A 80 9.55 -9.84 17.61
CA GLN A 80 9.78 -9.00 18.80
C GLN A 80 10.92 -8.00 18.59
N ASP A 81 12.00 -8.43 17.93
CA ASP A 81 13.06 -7.52 17.51
C ASP A 81 12.48 -6.46 16.56
N MET A 82 11.59 -6.84 15.64
CA MET A 82 10.86 -5.92 14.79
C MET A 82 9.86 -5.03 15.58
N LYS A 83 9.27 -5.51 16.68
CA LYS A 83 8.44 -4.69 17.59
C LYS A 83 9.28 -3.77 18.49
N SER A 84 10.46 -4.19 18.91
CA SER A 84 11.40 -3.38 19.69
C SER A 84 12.05 -2.28 18.85
N LEU A 85 12.13 -2.49 17.53
CA LEU A 85 12.52 -1.52 16.52
C LEU A 85 11.48 -0.37 16.35
N LYS A 86 10.37 -0.35 17.10
CA LYS A 86 9.38 0.75 17.11
C LYS A 86 9.96 2.12 17.59
N GLY A 87 11.26 2.23 17.80
CA GLY A 87 11.93 3.42 18.28
C GLY A 87 12.26 4.48 17.22
N THR A 88 12.41 4.10 15.94
CA THR A 88 12.71 5.05 14.86
C THR A 88 11.58 5.09 13.82
N LYS A 89 11.40 6.26 13.19
CA LYS A 89 10.35 6.46 12.17
C LYS A 89 10.49 5.51 10.96
N TYR A 90 11.71 5.11 10.63
CA TYR A 90 12.02 4.16 9.56
C TYR A 90 11.46 2.76 9.85
N GLU A 91 11.67 2.30 11.06
CA GLU A 91 11.29 0.97 11.52
C GLU A 91 9.76 0.79 11.54
N ARG A 92 9.00 1.87 11.74
CA ARG A 92 7.53 1.82 11.74
C ARG A 92 6.96 1.42 10.38
N PHE A 93 7.46 1.97 9.28
CA PHE A 93 6.98 1.64 7.94
C PHE A 93 7.45 0.27 7.48
N GLU A 94 8.66 -0.13 7.81
CA GLU A 94 9.15 -1.48 7.53
C GLU A 94 8.28 -2.53 8.22
N TYR A 95 7.96 -2.32 9.51
CA TYR A 95 7.02 -3.16 10.25
C TYR A 95 5.66 -3.24 9.54
N SER A 96 5.05 -2.10 9.17
CA SER A 96 3.77 -2.07 8.48
C SER A 96 3.80 -2.84 7.16
N LEU A 97 4.87 -2.69 6.39
CA LEU A 97 5.03 -3.41 5.11
C LEU A 97 5.09 -4.92 5.31
N ILE A 98 5.77 -5.40 6.35
CA ILE A 98 5.85 -6.82 6.66
C ILE A 98 4.48 -7.34 7.11
N VAL A 99 3.82 -6.65 8.04
CA VAL A 99 2.47 -7.00 8.51
C VAL A 99 1.49 -7.09 7.35
N LEU A 100 1.47 -6.09 6.48
CA LEU A 100 0.55 -6.06 5.34
C LEU A 100 0.87 -7.12 4.29
N ARG A 101 2.14 -7.38 3.99
CA ARG A 101 2.55 -8.46 3.07
C ARG A 101 2.15 -9.83 3.60
N THR A 102 2.36 -10.06 4.90
CA THR A 102 1.96 -11.31 5.55
C THR A 102 0.44 -11.46 5.55
N ALA A 103 -0.30 -10.41 5.94
CA ALA A 103 -1.76 -10.42 5.95
C ALA A 103 -2.37 -10.68 4.56
N LEU A 104 -1.79 -10.10 3.51
CA LEU A 104 -2.19 -10.36 2.12
C LEU A 104 -1.92 -11.82 1.71
N SER A 105 -0.79 -12.39 2.12
CA SER A 105 -0.43 -13.78 1.78
C SER A 105 -1.38 -14.81 2.38
N VAL A 106 -1.94 -14.53 3.59
CA VAL A 106 -2.86 -15.40 4.32
C VAL A 106 -4.33 -14.94 4.25
N SER A 107 -4.63 -13.96 3.39
CA SER A 107 -5.98 -13.42 3.18
C SER A 107 -6.63 -12.87 4.47
N ASN A 108 -5.86 -12.25 5.35
CA ASN A 108 -6.37 -11.67 6.61
C ASN A 108 -6.81 -10.22 6.44
N LYS A 109 -8.10 -10.02 6.15
CA LYS A 109 -8.70 -8.70 5.94
C LYS A 109 -8.62 -7.80 7.19
N GLU A 110 -8.82 -8.37 8.37
CA GLU A 110 -8.90 -7.61 9.63
C GLU A 110 -7.57 -6.93 9.95
N VAL A 111 -6.46 -7.66 9.77
CA VAL A 111 -5.11 -7.11 9.96
C VAL A 111 -4.80 -6.02 8.94
N ILE A 112 -5.21 -6.19 7.67
CA ILE A 112 -5.00 -5.17 6.63
C ILE A 112 -5.73 -3.87 6.99
N VAL A 113 -7.00 -3.98 7.36
CA VAL A 113 -7.81 -2.80 7.75
C VAL A 113 -7.23 -2.15 8.98
N HIS A 114 -6.91 -2.92 10.02
CA HIS A 114 -6.35 -2.42 11.27
C HIS A 114 -5.05 -1.66 11.04
N GLU A 115 -4.10 -2.23 10.31
CA GLU A 115 -2.79 -1.61 10.09
C GLU A 115 -2.91 -0.32 9.28
N LEU A 116 -3.70 -0.30 8.20
CA LEU A 116 -3.87 0.90 7.38
C LEU A 116 -4.66 1.99 8.09
N THR A 117 -5.63 1.65 8.95
CA THR A 117 -6.34 2.65 9.77
C THR A 117 -5.47 3.18 10.91
N THR A 118 -4.56 2.36 11.44
CA THR A 118 -3.56 2.82 12.42
C THR A 118 -2.61 3.83 11.79
N LEU A 119 -2.09 3.55 10.60
CA LEU A 119 -1.27 4.50 9.85
C LEU A 119 -2.00 5.81 9.57
N GLN A 120 -3.31 5.75 9.28
CA GLN A 120 -4.12 6.95 9.10
C GLN A 120 -4.16 7.80 10.38
N SER A 121 -4.42 7.18 11.52
CA SER A 121 -4.44 7.88 12.81
C SER A 121 -3.07 8.46 13.19
N GLU A 122 -1.98 7.75 12.87
CA GLU A 122 -0.62 8.23 13.09
C GLU A 122 -0.28 9.41 12.17
N MET A 123 -0.81 9.44 10.96
CA MET A 123 -0.69 10.56 10.02
C MET A 123 -1.42 11.80 10.56
N ASP A 124 -2.65 11.64 11.07
CA ASP A 124 -3.40 12.72 11.71
C ASP A 124 -2.65 13.29 12.92
N ALA A 125 -2.02 12.44 13.71
CA ALA A 125 -1.18 12.84 14.84
C ALA A 125 0.19 13.44 14.43
N ARG A 126 0.50 13.50 13.12
CA ARG A 126 1.78 13.96 12.55
C ARG A 126 3.01 13.24 13.13
N ASN A 127 2.88 11.95 13.39
CA ASN A 127 3.95 11.14 13.95
C ASN A 127 5.12 10.90 12.97
N PHE A 128 4.91 11.19 11.67
CA PHE A 128 5.92 11.10 10.62
C PHE A 128 5.73 12.19 9.56
N THR A 129 6.74 12.38 8.73
CA THR A 129 6.68 13.34 7.61
C THR A 129 5.99 12.71 6.40
N ILE A 130 5.35 13.54 5.56
CA ILE A 130 4.76 13.06 4.31
C ILE A 130 5.81 12.45 3.38
N ASN A 131 7.03 12.99 3.36
CA ASN A 131 8.12 12.42 2.57
C ASN A 131 8.43 10.97 2.99
N ASN A 132 8.59 10.72 4.30
CA ASN A 132 8.83 9.37 4.79
C ASN A 132 7.65 8.43 4.47
N PHE A 133 6.41 8.92 4.61
CA PHE A 133 5.24 8.13 4.24
C PHE A 133 5.26 7.74 2.76
N ILE A 134 5.59 8.64 1.86
CA ILE A 134 5.64 8.37 0.42
C ILE A 134 6.78 7.41 0.08
N GLU A 135 8.01 7.71 0.51
CA GLU A 135 9.19 6.96 0.09
C GLU A 135 9.31 5.60 0.79
N ASP A 136 9.06 5.57 2.11
CA ASP A 136 9.34 4.40 2.93
C ASP A 136 8.13 3.46 3.06
N PHE A 137 6.91 3.95 2.76
CA PHE A 137 5.70 3.14 2.86
C PHE A 137 4.87 3.08 1.56
N ALA A 138 4.37 4.21 1.05
CA ALA A 138 3.35 4.20 0.00
C ALA A 138 3.87 3.61 -1.31
N ILE A 139 5.04 4.02 -1.78
CA ILE A 139 5.68 3.48 -3.00
C ILE A 139 6.04 1.99 -2.84
N PRO A 140 6.72 1.54 -1.77
CA PRO A 140 7.00 0.12 -1.55
C PRO A 140 5.73 -0.75 -1.45
N PHE A 141 4.69 -0.27 -0.77
CA PHE A 141 3.43 -1.00 -0.65
C PHE A 141 2.70 -1.08 -1.98
N HIS A 142 2.58 0.03 -2.71
CA HIS A 142 2.00 0.06 -4.05
C HIS A 142 2.73 -0.88 -5.02
N ASN A 143 4.06 -0.88 -5.01
CA ASN A 143 4.85 -1.80 -5.81
C ASN A 143 4.63 -3.27 -5.43
N HIS A 144 4.43 -3.56 -4.14
CA HIS A 144 4.07 -4.91 -3.70
C HIS A 144 2.68 -5.32 -4.21
N LEU A 145 1.66 -4.49 -4.02
CA LEU A 145 0.32 -4.73 -4.53
C LEU A 145 0.31 -4.96 -6.05
N SER A 146 1.19 -4.27 -6.77
CA SER A 146 1.26 -4.35 -8.23
C SER A 146 1.77 -5.69 -8.78
N LYS A 147 2.49 -6.46 -7.97
CA LYS A 147 3.06 -7.78 -8.32
C LYS A 147 2.18 -8.95 -7.89
N ALA A 148 1.10 -8.70 -7.14
CA ALA A 148 0.24 -9.73 -6.61
C ALA A 148 -0.58 -10.41 -7.72
N ASP A 149 -0.91 -11.70 -7.52
CA ASP A 149 -1.78 -12.44 -8.41
C ASP A 149 -3.26 -12.10 -8.12
N TYR A 150 -3.97 -11.66 -9.15
CA TYR A 150 -5.37 -11.20 -9.08
C TYR A 150 -6.38 -12.25 -9.57
N ASN A 151 -5.91 -13.41 -9.98
CA ASN A 151 -6.79 -14.46 -10.55
C ASN A 151 -7.61 -15.16 -9.45
N ASP A 152 -7.16 -15.11 -8.21
CA ASP A 152 -7.90 -15.62 -7.05
C ASP A 152 -8.97 -14.56 -6.63
N PRO A 153 -10.28 -14.91 -6.62
CA PRO A 153 -11.35 -13.96 -6.30
C PRO A 153 -11.24 -13.39 -4.86
N GLU A 154 -10.83 -14.19 -3.90
CA GLU A 154 -10.68 -13.78 -2.51
C GLU A 154 -9.51 -12.79 -2.36
N LYS A 155 -8.35 -13.15 -2.88
CA LYS A 155 -7.18 -12.26 -2.92
C LYS A 155 -7.46 -11.00 -3.72
N GLY A 156 -8.19 -11.11 -4.85
CA GLY A 156 -8.59 -9.96 -5.66
C GLY A 156 -9.43 -8.94 -4.88
N SER A 157 -10.32 -9.40 -4.00
CA SER A 157 -11.12 -8.54 -3.13
C SER A 157 -10.26 -7.81 -2.09
N LEU A 158 -9.31 -8.51 -1.47
CA LEU A 158 -8.38 -7.93 -0.49
C LEU A 158 -7.44 -6.91 -1.13
N LEU A 159 -6.96 -7.21 -2.33
CA LEU A 159 -6.12 -6.28 -3.07
C LEU A 159 -6.87 -5.00 -3.43
N ARG A 160 -8.15 -5.09 -3.84
CA ARG A 160 -9.00 -3.90 -4.06
C ARG A 160 -9.17 -3.08 -2.79
N LEU A 161 -9.46 -3.73 -1.67
CA LEU A 161 -9.57 -3.07 -0.37
C LEU A 161 -8.27 -2.35 0.00
N SER A 162 -7.13 -3.01 -0.16
CA SER A 162 -5.80 -2.43 0.11
C SER A 162 -5.52 -1.20 -0.77
N TYR A 163 -5.87 -1.26 -2.06
CA TYR A 163 -5.77 -0.11 -2.95
C TYR A 163 -6.69 1.04 -2.54
N MET A 164 -7.94 0.75 -2.14
CA MET A 164 -8.88 1.79 -1.68
C MET A 164 -8.36 2.49 -0.42
N LEU A 165 -7.88 1.73 0.56
CA LEU A 165 -7.33 2.30 1.80
C LEU A 165 -6.04 3.07 1.55
N LEU A 166 -5.15 2.58 0.70
CA LEU A 166 -3.94 3.32 0.30
C LEU A 166 -4.30 4.63 -0.43
N THR A 167 -5.29 4.61 -1.31
CA THR A 167 -5.78 5.83 -1.98
C THR A 167 -6.30 6.86 -0.96
N GLN A 168 -7.01 6.40 0.08
CA GLN A 168 -7.51 7.27 1.14
C GLN A 168 -6.35 7.92 1.93
N LEU A 169 -5.34 7.14 2.31
CA LEU A 169 -4.13 7.65 2.96
C LEU A 169 -3.39 8.68 2.09
N LEU A 170 -3.26 8.42 0.80
CA LEU A 170 -2.61 9.34 -0.13
C LEU A 170 -3.40 10.64 -0.31
N ARG A 171 -4.73 10.61 -0.34
CA ARG A 171 -5.57 11.81 -0.38
C ARG A 171 -5.40 12.67 0.87
N GLN A 172 -5.30 12.05 2.03
CA GLN A 172 -4.99 12.74 3.28
C GLN A 172 -3.57 13.34 3.24
N GLY A 173 -2.58 12.57 2.80
CA GLY A 173 -1.20 13.06 2.60
C GLY A 173 -1.13 14.24 1.62
N LEU A 174 -1.93 14.22 0.56
CA LEU A 174 -2.03 15.34 -0.37
C LEU A 174 -2.60 16.57 0.30
N ALA A 175 -3.69 16.46 1.07
CA ALA A 175 -4.27 17.60 1.81
C ALA A 175 -3.23 18.22 2.77
N MET A 176 -2.48 17.39 3.50
CA MET A 176 -1.41 17.85 4.38
C MET A 176 -0.27 18.55 3.61
N SER A 177 0.05 18.05 2.40
CA SER A 177 1.09 18.65 1.55
C SER A 177 0.65 20.03 1.04
N VAL A 178 -0.60 20.17 0.63
CA VAL A 178 -1.15 21.46 0.20
C VAL A 178 -1.08 22.48 1.35
N ASP A 179 -1.47 22.10 2.55
CA ASP A 179 -1.41 22.98 3.73
C ASP A 179 0.01 23.43 4.08
N GLN A 180 1.00 22.57 3.89
CA GLN A 180 2.42 22.87 4.15
C GLN A 180 3.01 23.87 3.13
N PHE A 181 2.52 23.84 1.89
CA PHE A 181 3.12 24.54 0.75
C PHE A 181 2.20 25.62 0.16
N ASN A 182 1.21 26.09 0.91
CA ASN A 182 0.26 27.14 0.49
C ASN A 182 0.91 28.48 0.06
N ASP A 183 2.19 28.72 0.40
CA ASP A 183 2.96 29.91 0.04
C ASP A 183 3.78 29.76 -1.25
N LEU A 184 3.64 28.67 -1.98
CA LEU A 184 4.24 28.54 -3.32
C LEU A 184 3.57 29.58 -4.20
N GLY A 185 4.29 30.69 -4.49
CA GLY A 185 3.77 31.77 -5.31
C GLY A 185 3.19 31.23 -6.62
N LYS A 186 2.00 31.68 -6.99
CA LYS A 186 1.20 31.24 -8.14
C LYS A 186 2.02 31.21 -9.44
N LYS A 187 2.72 30.13 -9.68
CA LYS A 187 3.30 29.77 -10.97
C LYS A 187 2.36 28.76 -11.62
N ASN A 188 2.37 28.72 -12.94
CA ASN A 188 1.58 27.78 -13.74
C ASN A 188 1.65 26.35 -13.16
N PRO A 189 0.56 25.81 -12.58
CA PRO A 189 0.63 24.55 -11.88
C PRO A 189 0.85 23.40 -12.86
N VAL A 190 1.48 22.34 -12.38
CA VAL A 190 1.54 21.07 -13.12
C VAL A 190 0.20 20.35 -12.93
N LEU A 191 -0.48 20.01 -14.02
CA LEU A 191 -1.70 19.21 -13.97
C LEU A 191 -1.34 17.74 -13.97
N ILE A 192 -1.90 16.99 -13.04
CA ILE A 192 -1.64 15.56 -12.91
C ILE A 192 -2.97 14.82 -12.88
N GLY A 193 -3.10 13.81 -13.74
CA GLY A 193 -4.29 13.00 -13.79
C GLY A 193 -4.04 11.56 -14.18
N SER A 194 -5.08 10.74 -14.08
CA SER A 194 -5.00 9.32 -14.34
C SER A 194 -5.95 8.89 -15.47
N ALA A 195 -5.53 7.93 -16.27
CA ALA A 195 -6.35 7.34 -17.34
C ALA A 195 -7.45 6.39 -16.83
N GLY A 196 -7.79 6.42 -15.54
CA GLY A 196 -8.95 5.71 -14.99
C GLY A 196 -8.66 4.36 -14.37
N THR A 197 -7.41 3.96 -14.24
CA THR A 197 -7.03 2.76 -13.48
C THR A 197 -6.80 3.12 -12.02
N ILE A 198 -7.11 2.20 -11.10
CA ILE A 198 -6.84 2.41 -9.66
C ILE A 198 -5.34 2.57 -9.37
N ARG A 199 -4.49 1.89 -10.13
CA ARG A 199 -3.03 2.04 -10.05
C ARG A 199 -2.60 3.42 -10.54
N GLY A 200 -3.13 3.85 -11.68
CA GLY A 200 -2.86 5.18 -12.21
C GLY A 200 -3.33 6.28 -11.25
N GLU A 201 -4.46 6.11 -10.56
CA GLU A 201 -4.91 7.04 -9.54
C GLU A 201 -3.90 7.18 -8.39
N ILE A 202 -3.38 6.07 -7.88
CA ILE A 202 -2.34 6.07 -6.84
C ILE A 202 -1.07 6.72 -7.35
N ASP A 203 -0.62 6.37 -8.55
CA ASP A 203 0.54 7.00 -9.19
C ASP A 203 0.36 8.51 -9.32
N GLY A 204 -0.83 8.97 -9.74
CA GLY A 204 -1.15 10.39 -9.85
C GLY A 204 -1.09 11.13 -8.52
N LEU A 205 -1.65 10.54 -7.47
CA LEU A 205 -1.58 11.10 -6.12
C LEU A 205 -0.14 11.17 -5.61
N ILE A 206 0.65 10.11 -5.79
CA ILE A 206 2.07 10.09 -5.43
C ILE A 206 2.84 11.17 -6.19
N CYS A 207 2.65 11.29 -7.51
CA CYS A 207 3.27 12.33 -8.33
C CYS A 207 2.92 13.74 -7.82
N THR A 208 1.67 13.97 -7.46
CA THR A 208 1.21 15.27 -6.97
C THR A 208 1.87 15.62 -5.63
N ILE A 209 1.90 14.68 -4.69
CA ILE A 209 2.57 14.89 -3.39
C ILE A 209 4.07 15.12 -3.59
N ARG A 210 4.73 14.34 -4.44
CA ARG A 210 6.17 14.52 -4.75
C ARG A 210 6.46 15.88 -5.38
N SER A 211 5.55 16.40 -6.21
CA SER A 211 5.67 17.75 -6.77
C SER A 211 5.68 18.80 -5.67
N TYR A 212 4.74 18.73 -4.72
CA TYR A 212 4.71 19.63 -3.57
C TYR A 212 5.98 19.51 -2.71
N LEU A 213 6.46 18.30 -2.46
CA LEU A 213 7.71 18.08 -1.70
C LEU A 213 8.95 18.68 -2.40
N GLN A 214 8.89 18.91 -3.71
CA GLN A 214 9.93 19.57 -4.49
C GLN A 214 9.70 21.08 -4.65
N GLY A 215 8.67 21.66 -4.01
CA GLY A 215 8.34 23.07 -4.12
C GLY A 215 7.66 23.42 -5.44
N ILE A 216 7.02 22.46 -6.12
CA ILE A 216 6.32 22.64 -7.39
C ILE A 216 4.82 22.54 -7.12
N GLU A 217 4.08 23.61 -7.48
CA GLU A 217 2.62 23.59 -7.40
C GLU A 217 2.06 22.57 -8.39
N ALA A 218 1.22 21.64 -7.92
CA ALA A 218 0.61 20.62 -8.73
C ALA A 218 -0.85 20.40 -8.36
N ILE A 219 -1.68 20.14 -9.34
CA ILE A 219 -3.12 19.92 -9.15
C ILE A 219 -3.47 18.53 -9.67
N TYR A 220 -3.97 17.66 -8.76
CA TYR A 220 -4.52 16.38 -9.15
C TYR A 220 -5.94 16.58 -9.68
N ILE A 221 -6.10 16.44 -11.00
CA ILE A 221 -7.38 16.65 -11.70
C ILE A 221 -8.27 15.40 -11.77
N GLY A 222 -7.86 14.32 -11.07
CA GLY A 222 -8.69 13.14 -10.90
C GLY A 222 -8.33 11.97 -11.82
N SER A 223 -9.21 10.95 -11.78
CA SER A 223 -9.16 9.77 -12.65
C SER A 223 -10.25 9.84 -13.72
N ARG A 224 -10.07 9.10 -14.82
CA ARG A 224 -10.97 9.10 -15.99
C ARG A 224 -11.01 10.44 -16.73
N LEU A 225 -9.86 10.95 -17.05
CA LEU A 225 -9.73 12.19 -17.79
C LEU A 225 -10.39 12.10 -19.15
N SER A 226 -11.28 13.05 -19.47
CA SER A 226 -11.73 13.32 -20.82
C SER A 226 -10.93 14.47 -21.42
N GLN A 227 -10.93 14.59 -22.74
CA GLN A 227 -10.32 15.72 -23.45
C GLN A 227 -10.86 17.05 -22.92
N ASP A 228 -12.19 17.15 -22.79
CA ASP A 228 -12.86 18.39 -22.37
C ASP A 228 -12.38 18.85 -21.00
N VAL A 229 -12.24 17.92 -20.03
CA VAL A 229 -11.73 18.21 -18.70
C VAL A 229 -10.30 18.72 -18.76
N ILE A 230 -9.43 18.08 -19.53
CA ILE A 230 -8.04 18.51 -19.66
C ILE A 230 -7.96 19.90 -20.31
N THR A 231 -8.73 20.13 -21.39
CA THR A 231 -8.79 21.41 -22.10
C THR A 231 -9.22 22.53 -21.15
N GLU A 232 -10.29 22.30 -20.41
CA GLU A 232 -10.82 23.28 -19.47
C GLU A 232 -9.80 23.63 -18.37
N PHE A 233 -9.17 22.65 -17.75
CA PHE A 233 -8.17 22.87 -16.71
C PHE A 233 -6.92 23.56 -17.24
N VAL A 234 -6.42 23.16 -18.40
CA VAL A 234 -5.26 23.80 -19.04
C VAL A 234 -5.53 25.26 -19.33
N ALA A 235 -6.69 25.56 -19.95
CA ALA A 235 -7.06 26.93 -20.31
C ALA A 235 -7.28 27.82 -19.07
N ASN A 236 -7.97 27.29 -18.06
CA ASN A 236 -8.34 28.11 -16.87
C ASN A 236 -7.17 28.32 -15.91
N LEU A 237 -6.22 27.37 -15.83
CA LEU A 237 -5.12 27.42 -14.87
C LEU A 237 -3.78 27.84 -15.49
N GLY A 238 -3.73 28.01 -16.81
CA GLY A 238 -2.50 28.38 -17.51
C GLY A 238 -1.39 27.34 -17.38
N ALA A 239 -1.75 26.06 -17.27
CA ALA A 239 -0.78 25.00 -17.08
C ALA A 239 0.09 24.79 -18.31
N GLU A 240 1.39 24.67 -18.12
CA GLU A 240 2.38 24.40 -19.17
C GLU A 240 2.83 22.95 -19.19
N LYS A 241 2.57 22.21 -18.10
CA LYS A 241 2.95 20.81 -17.94
C LYS A 241 1.75 19.97 -17.54
N VAL A 242 1.60 18.83 -18.18
CA VAL A 242 0.55 17.84 -17.88
C VAL A 242 1.19 16.46 -17.74
N ILE A 243 0.88 15.77 -16.65
CA ILE A 243 1.31 14.39 -16.38
C ILE A 243 0.09 13.49 -16.38
N ILE A 244 0.13 12.42 -17.16
CA ILE A 244 -0.90 11.38 -17.16
C ILE A 244 -0.29 10.07 -16.66
N THR A 245 -0.95 9.46 -15.69
CA THR A 245 -0.53 8.17 -15.15
C THR A 245 -1.43 7.05 -15.66
N ASP A 246 -0.83 6.03 -16.27
CA ASP A 246 -1.54 4.88 -16.86
C ASP A 246 -0.75 3.58 -16.69
N ARG A 247 -0.36 3.23 -15.48
CA ARG A 247 0.16 1.89 -15.27
C ARG A 247 -0.97 0.87 -15.40
N LYS A 248 -0.74 -0.19 -16.17
CA LYS A 248 -1.72 -1.26 -16.36
C LYS A 248 -2.29 -1.73 -15.04
N SER A 249 -3.61 -1.64 -14.91
CA SER A 249 -4.31 -2.25 -13.80
C SER A 249 -4.46 -3.76 -14.03
N PRO A 250 -4.28 -4.58 -12.98
CA PRO A 250 -4.63 -5.99 -13.04
C PRO A 250 -6.15 -6.21 -13.19
N PHE A 251 -6.94 -5.20 -12.84
CA PHE A 251 -8.38 -5.20 -13.07
C PHE A 251 -8.63 -4.71 -14.50
N LYS A 252 -9.29 -5.55 -15.32
CA LYS A 252 -9.64 -5.23 -16.72
C LYS A 252 -10.44 -3.92 -16.78
N GLN A 253 -9.80 -2.82 -17.00
CA GLN A 253 -10.43 -1.54 -17.31
C GLN A 253 -10.00 -1.10 -18.72
N LYS A 254 -10.98 -0.68 -19.52
CA LYS A 254 -10.84 -0.43 -20.97
C LYS A 254 -10.44 1.01 -21.33
N LEU A 255 -10.01 1.84 -20.40
CA LEU A 255 -9.57 3.20 -20.79
C LEU A 255 -8.13 3.13 -21.28
N ASN A 256 -7.94 3.61 -22.50
CA ASN A 256 -6.65 3.65 -23.16
C ASN A 256 -6.19 5.11 -23.22
N VAL A 257 -5.02 5.40 -22.68
CA VAL A 257 -4.40 6.74 -22.77
C VAL A 257 -4.31 7.19 -24.23
N CYS A 258 -4.16 6.27 -25.18
CA CYS A 258 -4.19 6.58 -26.60
C CYS A 258 -5.47 7.32 -27.00
N GLU A 259 -6.65 6.94 -26.47
CA GLU A 259 -7.91 7.61 -26.78
C GLU A 259 -7.95 9.07 -26.29
N VAL A 260 -7.29 9.35 -25.17
CA VAL A 260 -7.15 10.71 -24.66
C VAL A 260 -6.25 11.53 -25.60
N PHE A 261 -5.12 10.96 -26.03
CA PHE A 261 -4.16 11.66 -26.90
C PHE A 261 -4.62 11.80 -28.34
N ASP A 262 -5.35 10.84 -28.89
CA ASP A 262 -5.92 10.95 -30.24
C ASP A 262 -6.85 12.14 -30.40
N LYS A 263 -7.56 12.45 -29.32
CA LYS A 263 -8.48 13.60 -29.26
C LYS A 263 -7.80 14.94 -28.95
N LEU A 264 -6.62 14.95 -28.30
CA LEU A 264 -5.84 16.14 -27.97
C LEU A 264 -5.05 16.72 -29.18
N ASN A 265 -5.44 16.37 -30.40
CA ASN A 265 -4.69 16.65 -31.63
C ASN A 265 -4.84 18.10 -32.15
N SER A 266 -5.36 19.04 -31.35
CA SER A 266 -5.57 20.42 -31.75
C SER A 266 -4.34 21.30 -31.53
N ASN A 267 -4.22 22.41 -32.29
CA ASN A 267 -3.19 23.42 -32.13
C ASN A 267 -3.23 24.12 -30.75
N GLU A 268 -4.31 23.93 -30.01
CA GLU A 268 -4.54 24.49 -28.66
C GLU A 268 -3.53 24.01 -27.61
N PHE A 269 -2.89 22.86 -27.85
CA PHE A 269 -1.94 22.26 -26.89
C PHE A 269 -0.47 22.31 -27.36
N ALA A 270 -0.16 23.11 -28.39
CA ALA A 270 1.17 23.16 -29.00
C ALA A 270 2.29 23.62 -28.04
N GLY A 271 1.95 24.43 -27.01
CA GLY A 271 2.88 24.92 -26.01
C GLY A 271 3.04 24.03 -24.77
N ILE A 272 2.23 22.97 -24.65
CA ILE A 272 2.19 22.17 -23.42
C ILE A 272 3.20 21.02 -23.48
N GLN A 273 3.93 20.83 -22.39
CA GLN A 273 4.82 19.70 -22.19
C GLN A 273 4.05 18.54 -21.55
N TRP A 274 4.09 17.37 -22.18
CA TRP A 274 3.37 16.19 -21.74
C TRP A 274 4.33 15.13 -21.20
N ALA A 275 3.95 14.53 -20.08
CA ALA A 275 4.61 13.35 -19.54
C ALA A 275 3.58 12.24 -19.31
N VAL A 276 3.97 11.01 -19.59
CA VAL A 276 3.15 9.84 -19.30
C VAL A 276 3.96 8.85 -18.47
N LEU A 277 3.41 8.49 -17.30
CA LEU A 277 4.00 7.46 -16.45
C LEU A 277 3.36 6.11 -16.78
N LEU A 278 4.17 5.17 -17.26
CA LEU A 278 3.79 3.85 -17.71
C LEU A 278 4.52 2.75 -16.95
N SER A 279 4.05 1.51 -17.03
CA SER A 279 4.85 0.35 -16.62
C SER A 279 5.91 0.03 -17.70
N GLU A 280 7.01 -0.62 -17.33
CA GLU A 280 8.08 -1.01 -18.27
C GLU A 280 7.55 -1.77 -19.49
N SER A 281 6.63 -2.71 -19.27
CA SER A 281 6.02 -3.50 -20.36
C SER A 281 5.14 -2.68 -21.31
N GLN A 282 4.64 -1.51 -20.89
CA GLN A 282 3.86 -0.60 -21.71
C GLN A 282 4.75 0.35 -22.50
N THR A 283 5.89 0.75 -21.96
CA THR A 283 6.83 1.68 -22.61
C THR A 283 7.32 1.12 -23.95
N THR A 284 7.49 -0.20 -24.07
CA THR A 284 7.89 -0.87 -25.31
C THR A 284 6.77 -0.95 -26.37
N ALA A 285 5.51 -0.94 -25.94
CA ALA A 285 4.34 -1.05 -26.84
C ALA A 285 3.75 0.33 -27.22
N TRP A 286 4.10 1.36 -26.52
CA TRP A 286 3.53 2.71 -26.64
C TRP A 286 3.79 3.44 -27.97
N PRO A 287 4.93 3.30 -28.65
CA PRO A 287 5.23 4.06 -29.87
C PRO A 287 4.22 3.87 -31.02
N CYS A 288 3.41 2.81 -30.98
CA CYS A 288 2.50 2.50 -32.08
C CYS A 288 1.23 3.37 -32.10
N CYS A 289 0.89 4.02 -30.99
CA CYS A 289 -0.44 4.66 -30.82
C CYS A 289 -0.40 6.19 -30.72
N VAL A 290 0.79 6.79 -30.49
CA VAL A 290 0.91 8.24 -30.34
C VAL A 290 1.77 8.81 -31.47
N PRO A 291 1.22 9.73 -32.28
CA PRO A 291 2.01 10.44 -33.28
C PRO A 291 3.22 11.10 -32.61
N HIS A 292 4.38 11.09 -33.25
CA HIS A 292 5.60 11.75 -32.78
C HIS A 292 5.35 13.24 -32.50
N LYS A 293 4.89 13.56 -31.29
CA LYS A 293 4.77 14.96 -30.84
C LYS A 293 6.06 15.31 -30.09
N ALA A 294 6.69 16.40 -30.51
CA ALA A 294 7.94 16.87 -29.95
C ALA A 294 7.90 17.12 -28.42
N ASN A 295 6.70 17.30 -27.85
CA ASN A 295 6.49 17.71 -26.46
C ASN A 295 5.99 16.58 -25.56
N LEU A 296 5.94 15.31 -26.02
CA LEU A 296 5.48 14.17 -25.21
C LEU A 296 6.67 13.27 -24.84
N LYS A 297 6.83 13.01 -23.53
CA LYS A 297 7.82 12.10 -22.98
C LYS A 297 7.17 10.99 -22.17
N THR A 298 7.73 9.79 -22.21
CA THR A 298 7.28 8.64 -21.41
C THR A 298 8.29 8.33 -20.31
N TYR A 299 7.78 7.94 -19.14
CA TYR A 299 8.56 7.62 -17.97
C TYR A 299 8.06 6.30 -17.37
N ASN A 300 8.94 5.54 -16.71
CA ASN A 300 8.63 4.28 -16.08
C ASN A 300 8.85 4.26 -14.57
N SER A 301 9.43 5.30 -14.01
CA SER A 301 9.64 5.48 -12.58
C SER A 301 9.35 6.89 -12.12
N PHE A 302 9.10 7.06 -10.83
CA PHE A 302 8.89 8.38 -10.22
C PHE A 302 10.17 9.24 -10.28
N GLU A 303 11.33 8.63 -10.07
CA GLU A 303 12.64 9.32 -10.08
C GLU A 303 12.94 9.92 -11.46
N SER A 304 12.63 9.17 -12.53
CA SER A 304 12.80 9.67 -13.90
C SER A 304 11.79 10.78 -14.23
N LEU A 305 10.58 10.71 -13.69
CA LEU A 305 9.54 11.75 -13.84
C LEU A 305 9.91 13.04 -13.09
N ASP A 306 10.57 12.95 -11.94
CA ASP A 306 11.05 14.12 -11.19
C ASP A 306 11.98 15.01 -12.01
N GLN A 307 12.73 14.44 -12.97
CA GLN A 307 13.55 15.21 -13.88
C GLN A 307 12.70 16.08 -14.83
N PHE A 308 11.55 15.57 -15.26
CA PHE A 308 10.60 16.34 -16.07
C PHE A 308 10.03 17.53 -15.31
N LEU A 309 9.77 17.36 -14.02
CA LEU A 309 9.25 18.43 -13.17
C LEU A 309 10.24 19.58 -13.02
N LYS A 310 11.54 19.30 -12.94
CA LYS A 310 12.62 20.30 -12.71
C LYS A 310 13.07 21.05 -13.96
N VAL A 311 12.79 20.55 -15.15
CA VAL A 311 13.14 21.24 -16.40
C VAL A 311 12.18 22.40 -16.59
N SER A 312 12.68 23.62 -16.50
CA SER A 312 11.96 24.89 -16.77
C SER A 312 11.62 25.04 -18.24
#